data_1f4f8f787c4307507fb3e9eb27402466
#
_entry.id   1f4f8f787c4307507fb3e9eb27402466
#
_cell.length_a   1.000
_cell.length_b   1.000
_cell.length_c   1.000
_cell.angle_alpha   90.00
_cell.angle_beta   90.00
_cell.angle_gamma   90.00
#
_symmetry.space_group_name_H-M   'P 1'
#
loop_
_entity.id
_entity.type
_entity.pdbx_description
1 polymer ?
#
loop_
_entity_poly.entity_id
_entity_poly.type
_entity_poly.pdbx_seq_one_letter_code
_entity_poly.pdbx_strand_id
1 'polypeptide(L)'
;MAKLKSCGFLIIRDDPTPSFLLMRHPNRWDLPKGHVDDGESNLECALRELEEETGIQSSHILIDKHFKFKHEYVVRYKRSGNRPKKKKLIIYLAKLIEPVELKLTEHDGYEWMPWAPPHLIQEKTIDPLLESLDNYWKSQVTFSQNVTTNITNL
;
A
#
# COMPACT_ATOMS: atom_id res chain seq x y z
N MET A 1 -5.91 25.95 3.34
CA MET A 1 -4.79 25.09 2.96
C MET A 1 -5.26 24.11 1.87
N ALA A 2 -4.56 24.08 0.73
CA ALA A 2 -4.90 23.14 -0.33
C ALA A 2 -4.61 21.70 0.13
N LYS A 3 -5.54 20.81 -0.17
CA LYS A 3 -5.38 19.38 0.14
C LYS A 3 -4.83 18.64 -1.07
N LEU A 4 -3.73 17.93 -0.85
CA LEU A 4 -3.18 17.00 -1.83
C LEU A 4 -3.53 15.58 -1.41
N LYS A 5 -3.94 14.77 -2.37
CA LYS A 5 -4.31 13.39 -2.12
C LYS A 5 -3.54 12.46 -3.04
N SER A 6 -2.88 11.47 -2.44
CA SER A 6 -2.21 10.39 -3.18
C SER A 6 -2.83 9.06 -2.80
N CYS A 7 -2.98 8.18 -3.78
CA CYS A 7 -3.53 6.85 -3.58
C CYS A 7 -2.60 5.82 -4.21
N GLY A 8 -2.52 4.66 -3.59
CA GLY A 8 -1.67 3.59 -4.07
C GLY A 8 -1.99 2.25 -3.44
N PHE A 9 -1.12 1.29 -3.66
CA PHE A 9 -1.28 -0.09 -3.21
C PHE A 9 -0.07 -0.60 -2.44
N LEU A 10 -0.37 -1.40 -1.43
CA LEU A 10 0.57 -2.37 -0.90
C LEU A 10 0.23 -3.70 -1.56
N ILE A 11 1.16 -4.22 -2.37
CA ILE A 11 0.98 -5.49 -3.08
C ILE A 11 1.68 -6.59 -2.32
N ILE A 12 0.95 -7.66 -2.02
CA ILE A 12 1.50 -8.85 -1.37
C ILE A 12 1.45 -10.04 -2.30
N ARG A 13 2.33 -11.02 -2.07
CA ARG A 13 2.28 -12.32 -2.74
C ARG A 13 2.66 -13.40 -1.74
N ASP A 14 2.16 -14.61 -1.96
CA ASP A 14 2.44 -15.74 -1.08
C ASP A 14 3.62 -16.59 -1.55
N ASP A 15 3.93 -16.56 -2.84
CA ASP A 15 4.89 -17.45 -3.47
C ASP A 15 6.16 -16.67 -3.89
N PRO A 16 7.37 -17.17 -3.60
CA PRO A 16 7.70 -18.42 -2.89
C PRO A 16 7.46 -18.37 -1.38
N THR A 17 7.43 -17.18 -0.77
CA THR A 17 7.12 -16.97 0.64
C THR A 17 6.30 -15.69 0.77
N PRO A 18 5.52 -15.52 1.86
CA PRO A 18 4.78 -14.27 2.05
C PRO A 18 5.72 -13.07 2.00
N SER A 19 5.42 -12.13 1.09
CA SER A 19 6.25 -10.95 0.87
C SER A 19 5.40 -9.80 0.35
N PHE A 20 5.97 -8.59 0.41
CA PHE A 20 5.31 -7.38 -0.08
C PHE A 20 6.26 -6.56 -0.93
N LEU A 21 5.70 -5.80 -1.86
CA LEU A 21 6.46 -5.02 -2.84
C LEU A 21 6.79 -3.64 -2.29
N LEU A 22 8.07 -3.29 -2.29
CA LEU A 22 8.53 -1.92 -2.09
C LEU A 22 9.29 -1.44 -3.32
N MET A 23 9.07 -0.17 -3.66
CA MET A 23 9.74 0.51 -4.76
C MET A 23 10.94 1.28 -4.20
N ARG A 24 12.01 1.40 -4.98
CA ARG A 24 13.23 2.07 -4.56
C ARG A 24 13.38 3.44 -5.20
N HIS A 25 13.52 4.48 -4.38
CA HIS A 25 14.06 5.79 -4.75
C HIS A 25 15.52 5.86 -4.30
N PRO A 26 16.31 6.83 -4.78
CA PRO A 26 17.71 6.92 -4.39
C PRO A 26 17.98 6.90 -2.88
N ASN A 27 17.11 7.52 -2.09
CA ASN A 27 17.34 7.67 -0.65
C ASN A 27 16.23 7.11 0.24
N ARG A 28 15.26 6.38 -0.32
CA ARG A 28 14.12 5.88 0.46
C ARG A 28 13.37 4.77 -0.27
N TRP A 29 12.56 4.07 0.50
CA TRP A 29 11.58 3.13 -0.02
C TRP A 29 10.25 3.86 -0.28
N ASP A 30 9.48 3.32 -1.21
CA ASP A 30 8.21 3.90 -1.61
C ASP A 30 7.23 2.79 -2.03
N LEU A 31 5.99 3.19 -2.28
CA LEU A 31 4.92 2.33 -2.79
C LEU A 31 4.52 2.82 -4.17
N PRO A 32 3.94 1.96 -5.03
CA PRO A 32 3.31 2.43 -6.26
C PRO A 32 2.09 3.29 -5.90
N LYS A 33 2.19 4.60 -6.13
CA LYS A 33 1.18 5.58 -5.75
C LYS A 33 1.38 6.89 -6.49
N GLY A 34 0.35 7.70 -6.51
CA GLY A 34 0.44 9.04 -7.07
C GLY A 34 -0.80 9.88 -6.80
N HIS A 35 -0.78 11.09 -7.31
CA HIS A 35 -1.83 12.07 -7.07
C HIS A 35 -3.12 11.72 -7.81
N VAL A 36 -4.25 11.97 -7.15
CA VAL A 36 -5.58 11.77 -7.74
C VAL A 36 -5.82 12.86 -8.79
N ASP A 37 -6.22 12.46 -9.99
CA ASP A 37 -6.61 13.37 -11.06
C ASP A 37 -8.08 13.81 -10.90
N ASP A 38 -8.42 14.93 -11.52
CA ASP A 38 -9.79 15.45 -11.49
C ASP A 38 -10.77 14.41 -12.04
N GLY A 39 -11.86 14.18 -11.29
CA GLY A 39 -12.89 13.23 -11.69
C GLY A 39 -12.56 11.77 -11.42
N GLU A 40 -11.38 11.49 -10.92
CA GLU A 40 -10.92 10.13 -10.61
C GLU A 40 -11.27 9.76 -9.16
N SER A 41 -11.76 8.54 -8.93
CA SER A 41 -11.93 8.04 -7.57
C SER A 41 -10.57 7.65 -6.97
N ASN A 42 -10.53 7.48 -5.65
CA ASN A 42 -9.30 7.06 -4.97
C ASN A 42 -8.81 5.70 -5.48
N LEU A 43 -9.72 4.75 -5.64
CA LEU A 43 -9.35 3.42 -6.13
C LEU A 43 -8.91 3.44 -7.60
N GLU A 44 -9.58 4.23 -8.44
CA GLU A 44 -9.17 4.41 -9.83
C GLU A 44 -7.76 4.99 -9.93
N CYS A 45 -7.45 5.99 -9.09
CA CYS A 45 -6.11 6.55 -8.99
C CYS A 45 -5.08 5.49 -8.60
N ALA A 46 -5.38 4.73 -7.55
CA ALA A 46 -4.46 3.71 -7.07
C ALA A 46 -4.17 2.65 -8.13
N LEU A 47 -5.20 2.22 -8.88
CA LEU A 47 -5.06 1.24 -9.96
C LEU A 47 -4.25 1.82 -11.13
N ARG A 48 -4.53 3.06 -11.51
CA ARG A 48 -3.79 3.74 -12.60
C ARG A 48 -2.31 3.88 -12.26
N GLU A 49 -2.01 4.37 -11.06
CA GLU A 49 -0.62 4.55 -10.62
C GLU A 49 0.12 3.20 -10.50
N LEU A 50 -0.57 2.16 -10.05
CA LEU A 50 0.01 0.82 -9.99
C LEU A 50 0.44 0.34 -11.37
N GLU A 51 -0.43 0.48 -12.37
CA GLU A 51 -0.12 0.11 -13.74
C GLU A 51 0.99 0.96 -14.33
N GLU A 52 0.93 2.28 -14.15
CA GLU A 52 1.95 3.20 -14.66
C GLU A 52 3.33 2.92 -14.08
N GLU A 53 3.42 2.65 -12.79
CA GLU A 53 4.71 2.52 -12.09
C GLU A 53 5.26 1.10 -12.06
N THR A 54 4.45 0.07 -12.26
CA THR A 54 4.89 -1.33 -12.15
C THR A 54 4.47 -2.23 -13.31
N GLY A 55 3.47 -1.83 -14.09
CA GLY A 55 2.87 -2.70 -15.10
C GLY A 55 1.85 -3.69 -14.56
N ILE A 56 1.60 -3.69 -13.24
CA ILE A 56 0.58 -4.56 -12.65
C ILE A 56 -0.79 -4.00 -12.97
N GLN A 57 -1.65 -4.82 -13.57
CA GLN A 57 -3.03 -4.46 -13.93
C GLN A 57 -4.02 -5.04 -12.94
N SER A 58 -5.25 -4.52 -12.95
CA SER A 58 -6.31 -4.98 -12.06
C SER A 58 -6.60 -6.48 -12.21
N SER A 59 -6.40 -7.04 -13.39
CA SER A 59 -6.59 -8.48 -13.65
C SER A 59 -5.53 -9.37 -12.97
N HIS A 60 -4.41 -8.79 -12.56
CA HIS A 60 -3.32 -9.52 -11.92
C HIS A 60 -3.45 -9.61 -10.40
N ILE A 61 -4.43 -8.90 -9.80
CA ILE A 61 -4.52 -8.74 -8.35
C ILE A 61 -5.92 -9.05 -7.83
N LEU A 62 -5.96 -9.43 -6.56
CA LEU A 62 -7.19 -9.53 -5.78
C LEU A 62 -7.15 -8.49 -4.68
N ILE A 63 -8.06 -7.51 -4.74
CA ILE A 63 -8.11 -6.40 -3.79
C ILE A 63 -8.83 -6.85 -2.51
N ASP A 64 -8.22 -6.55 -1.35
CA ASP A 64 -8.88 -6.75 -0.06
C ASP A 64 -9.73 -5.52 0.25
N LYS A 65 -11.04 -5.66 0.12
CA LYS A 65 -11.99 -4.54 0.27
C LYS A 65 -12.14 -4.04 1.69
N HIS A 66 -11.66 -4.78 2.67
CA HIS A 66 -11.82 -4.46 4.09
C HIS A 66 -10.60 -3.77 4.69
N PHE A 67 -9.52 -3.63 3.93
CA PHE A 67 -8.33 -2.92 4.38
C PHE A 67 -8.13 -1.61 3.63
N LYS A 68 -7.87 -0.55 4.39
CA LYS A 68 -7.49 0.75 3.86
C LYS A 68 -6.65 1.48 4.91
N PHE A 69 -5.46 1.90 4.52
CA PHE A 69 -4.60 2.71 5.37
C PHE A 69 -4.70 4.17 4.96
N LYS A 70 -5.00 5.04 5.92
CA LYS A 70 -5.10 6.49 5.69
C LYS A 70 -4.13 7.20 6.60
N HIS A 71 -3.40 8.15 6.03
CA HIS A 71 -2.46 8.96 6.78
C HIS A 71 -2.48 10.40 6.27
N GLU A 72 -2.54 11.36 7.17
CA GLU A 72 -2.46 12.78 6.82
C GLU A 72 -1.20 13.37 7.42
N TYR A 73 -0.50 14.20 6.63
CA TYR A 73 0.70 14.86 7.08
C TYR A 73 0.88 16.17 6.35
N VAL A 74 1.73 17.04 6.91
CA VAL A 74 2.00 18.37 6.35
C VAL A 74 3.33 18.30 5.60
N VAL A 75 3.31 18.80 4.35
CA VAL A 75 4.51 18.92 3.52
C VAL A 75 4.75 20.39 3.17
N ARG A 76 6.01 20.73 2.93
CA ARG A 76 6.41 22.06 2.49
C ARG A 76 7.22 21.92 1.22
N TYR A 77 6.72 22.50 0.14
CA TYR A 77 7.40 22.46 -1.15
C TYR A 77 8.10 23.81 -1.41
N LYS A 78 9.36 23.76 -1.86
CA LYS A 78 10.14 24.96 -2.20
C LYS A 78 9.43 25.81 -3.26
N ARG A 79 8.85 25.18 -4.29
CA ARG A 79 8.17 25.86 -5.39
C ARG A 79 6.91 26.62 -4.97
N SER A 80 6.36 26.34 -3.80
CA SER A 80 5.21 27.06 -3.25
C SER A 80 5.61 28.00 -2.12
N GLY A 81 6.89 28.41 -2.04
CA GLY A 81 7.38 29.32 -1.02
C GLY A 81 7.43 28.71 0.37
N ASN A 82 7.65 27.42 0.48
CA ASN A 82 7.65 26.65 1.73
C ASN A 82 6.33 26.75 2.51
N ARG A 83 5.22 27.08 1.84
CA ARG A 83 3.90 27.11 2.47
C ARG A 83 3.49 25.69 2.84
N PRO A 84 2.93 25.48 4.05
CA PRO A 84 2.48 24.15 4.43
C PRO A 84 1.28 23.70 3.59
N LYS A 85 1.32 22.46 3.15
CA LYS A 85 0.20 21.81 2.46
C LYS A 85 -0.13 20.52 3.17
N LYS A 86 -1.41 20.28 3.40
CA LYS A 86 -1.89 19.03 3.99
C LYS A 86 -1.95 17.95 2.90
N LYS A 87 -1.26 16.86 3.11
CA LYS A 87 -1.27 15.72 2.19
C LYS A 87 -1.96 14.53 2.84
N LYS A 88 -2.88 13.94 2.09
CA LYS A 88 -3.59 12.73 2.49
C LYS A 88 -3.09 11.56 1.66
N LEU A 89 -2.72 10.48 2.33
CA LEU A 89 -2.28 9.24 1.70
C LEU A 89 -3.31 8.16 1.97
N ILE A 90 -3.70 7.44 0.91
CA ILE A 90 -4.62 6.30 0.99
C ILE A 90 -3.95 5.11 0.33
N ILE A 91 -3.73 4.04 1.09
CA ILE A 91 -3.12 2.82 0.58
C ILE A 91 -4.12 1.67 0.70
N TYR A 92 -4.38 1.02 -0.43
CA TYR A 92 -5.18 -0.20 -0.52
C TYR A 92 -4.28 -1.43 -0.45
N LEU A 93 -4.87 -2.56 -0.14
CA LEU A 93 -4.19 -3.85 -0.06
C LEU A 93 -4.66 -4.73 -1.20
N ALA A 94 -3.72 -5.35 -1.91
CA ALA A 94 -4.06 -6.34 -2.93
C ALA A 94 -3.01 -7.45 -2.97
N LYS A 95 -3.48 -8.63 -3.33
CA LYS A 95 -2.64 -9.81 -3.47
C LYS A 95 -2.40 -10.08 -4.95
N LEU A 96 -1.14 -10.28 -5.32
CA LEU A 96 -0.79 -10.70 -6.67
C LEU A 96 -1.21 -12.15 -6.87
N ILE A 97 -2.07 -12.40 -7.84
CA ILE A 97 -2.61 -13.73 -8.13
C ILE A 97 -2.08 -14.35 -9.42
N GLU A 98 -1.30 -13.58 -10.18
CA GLU A 98 -0.65 -14.03 -11.40
C GLU A 98 0.79 -13.52 -11.46
N PRO A 99 1.74 -14.27 -12.05
CA PRO A 99 3.08 -13.75 -12.24
C PRO A 99 3.06 -12.53 -13.16
N VAL A 100 3.78 -11.48 -12.79
CA VAL A 100 3.91 -10.26 -13.58
C VAL A 100 5.38 -9.84 -13.59
N GLU A 101 5.89 -9.57 -14.78
CA GLU A 101 7.19 -8.94 -14.93
C GLU A 101 7.03 -7.44 -14.72
N LEU A 102 7.66 -6.89 -13.66
CA LEU A 102 7.51 -5.50 -13.32
C LEU A 102 8.26 -4.61 -14.30
N LYS A 103 7.59 -3.54 -14.77
CA LYS A 103 8.15 -2.53 -15.66
C LYS A 103 8.16 -1.19 -14.94
N LEU A 104 9.34 -0.75 -14.53
CA LEU A 104 9.50 0.47 -13.76
C LEU A 104 9.57 1.69 -14.66
N THR A 105 9.00 2.81 -14.20
CA THR A 105 9.03 4.09 -14.92
C THR A 105 9.78 5.17 -14.15
N GLU A 106 9.44 5.38 -12.89
CA GLU A 106 10.02 6.46 -12.08
C GLU A 106 10.99 5.97 -11.00
N HIS A 107 10.86 4.71 -10.58
CA HIS A 107 11.67 4.16 -9.49
C HIS A 107 12.94 3.51 -10.01
N ASP A 108 14.00 3.52 -9.19
CA ASP A 108 15.30 2.95 -9.53
C ASP A 108 15.34 1.43 -9.44
N GLY A 109 14.37 0.82 -8.76
CA GLY A 109 14.29 -0.60 -8.58
C GLY A 109 13.13 -0.98 -7.69
N TYR A 110 13.06 -2.25 -7.34
CA TYR A 110 12.05 -2.77 -6.44
C TYR A 110 12.59 -3.96 -5.69
N GLU A 111 11.93 -4.31 -4.56
CA GLU A 111 12.19 -5.55 -3.83
C GLU A 111 10.90 -6.15 -3.32
N TRP A 112 10.84 -7.48 -3.31
CA TRP A 112 9.85 -8.24 -2.59
C TRP A 112 10.41 -8.52 -1.20
N MET A 113 9.93 -7.78 -0.21
CA MET A 113 10.39 -7.88 1.17
C MET A 113 9.66 -8.99 1.91
N PRO A 114 10.36 -9.86 2.66
CA PRO A 114 9.69 -10.91 3.40
C PRO A 114 8.77 -10.32 4.48
N TRP A 115 7.61 -10.93 4.65
CA TRP A 115 6.70 -10.57 5.74
C TRP A 115 7.23 -11.15 7.06
N ALA A 116 7.73 -10.29 7.92
CA ALA A 116 8.34 -10.68 9.19
C ALA A 116 8.19 -9.57 10.23
N PRO A 117 6.97 -9.31 10.73
CA PRO A 117 6.76 -8.24 11.71
C PRO A 117 7.44 -8.55 13.05
N PRO A 118 7.90 -7.52 13.80
CA PRO A 118 7.78 -6.09 13.47
C PRO A 118 8.79 -5.66 12.42
N HIS A 119 8.38 -4.73 11.56
CA HIS A 119 9.25 -4.21 10.51
C HIS A 119 9.88 -2.88 10.94
N LEU A 120 11.19 -2.76 10.69
CA LEU A 120 11.95 -1.53 10.92
C LEU A 120 12.63 -1.14 9.59
N ILE A 121 11.82 -0.67 8.64
CA ILE A 121 12.28 -0.36 7.29
C ILE A 121 12.35 1.14 7.08
N GLN A 122 11.24 1.85 7.36
CA GLN A 122 11.15 3.29 7.17
C GLN A 122 10.08 3.84 8.12
N GLU A 123 10.54 4.53 9.16
CA GLU A 123 9.75 4.86 10.34
C GLU A 123 8.47 5.64 10.07
N LYS A 124 8.53 6.65 9.18
CA LYS A 124 7.39 7.57 9.01
C LYS A 124 6.39 7.14 7.96
N THR A 125 6.80 6.32 6.99
CA THR A 125 6.01 6.09 5.79
C THR A 125 5.65 4.62 5.56
N ILE A 126 6.54 3.70 5.89
CA ILE A 126 6.35 2.27 5.61
C ILE A 126 5.96 1.50 6.86
N ASP A 127 6.68 1.71 7.97
CA ASP A 127 6.46 0.92 9.20
C ASP A 127 5.04 1.07 9.76
N PRO A 128 4.43 2.28 9.81
CA PRO A 128 3.05 2.40 10.28
C PRO A 128 2.04 1.64 9.43
N LEU A 129 2.22 1.61 8.11
CA LEU A 129 1.37 0.85 7.20
C LEU A 129 1.47 -0.66 7.50
N LEU A 130 2.68 -1.17 7.64
CA LEU A 130 2.92 -2.59 7.90
C LEU A 130 2.40 -3.00 9.28
N GLU A 131 2.52 -2.13 10.28
CA GLU A 131 1.93 -2.36 11.60
C GLU A 131 0.41 -2.42 11.52
N SER A 132 -0.20 -1.51 10.77
CA SER A 132 -1.65 -1.51 10.54
C SER A 132 -2.11 -2.81 9.87
N LEU A 133 -1.35 -3.28 8.89
CA LEU A 133 -1.66 -4.56 8.21
C LEU A 133 -1.51 -5.75 9.15
N ASP A 134 -0.45 -5.77 9.96
CA ASP A 134 -0.24 -6.85 10.93
C ASP A 134 -1.40 -6.93 11.92
N ASN A 135 -1.84 -5.80 12.44
CA ASN A 135 -2.99 -5.73 13.35
C ASN A 135 -4.28 -6.19 12.67
N TYR A 136 -4.49 -5.80 11.42
CA TYR A 136 -5.65 -6.22 10.65
C TYR A 136 -5.68 -7.74 10.46
N TRP A 137 -4.58 -8.35 10.06
CA TRP A 137 -4.51 -9.79 9.87
C TRP A 137 -4.67 -10.57 11.18
N LYS A 138 -4.08 -10.09 12.27
CA LYS A 138 -4.25 -10.69 13.59
C LYS A 138 -5.71 -10.67 14.04
N SER A 139 -6.43 -9.58 13.80
CA SER A 139 -7.85 -9.47 14.15
C SER A 139 -8.71 -10.44 13.33
N GLN A 140 -8.35 -10.70 12.09
CA GLN A 140 -9.04 -11.66 11.23
C GLN A 140 -8.87 -13.10 11.71
N VAL A 141 -7.67 -13.48 12.11
CA VAL A 141 -7.38 -14.80 12.67
C VAL A 141 -8.19 -15.01 13.97
N THR A 142 -8.21 -14.03 14.85
CA THR A 142 -9.00 -14.09 16.11
C THR A 142 -10.48 -14.26 15.83
N PHE A 143 -11.03 -13.51 14.86
CA PHE A 143 -12.44 -13.63 14.46
C PHE A 143 -12.74 -15.05 13.94
N SER A 144 -11.91 -15.60 13.08
CA SER A 144 -12.08 -16.93 12.50
C SER A 144 -12.05 -18.02 13.59
N GLN A 145 -11.14 -17.90 14.56
CA GLN A 145 -11.06 -18.82 15.69
C GLN A 145 -12.32 -18.79 16.54
N ASN A 146 -12.84 -17.59 16.85
CA ASN A 146 -14.05 -17.43 17.64
C ASN A 146 -15.27 -18.03 16.95
N VAL A 147 -15.41 -17.84 15.64
CA VAL A 147 -16.49 -18.42 14.84
C VAL A 147 -16.42 -19.95 14.86
N THR A 148 -15.25 -20.53 14.68
CA THR A 148 -15.03 -21.97 14.72
C THR A 148 -15.40 -22.55 16.09
N THR A 149 -14.99 -21.90 17.18
CA THR A 149 -15.31 -22.32 18.55
C THR A 149 -16.82 -22.33 18.79
N ASN A 150 -17.52 -21.29 18.35
CA ASN A 150 -18.98 -21.19 18.50
C ASN A 150 -19.70 -22.29 17.75
N ILE A 151 -19.26 -22.63 16.56
CA ILE A 151 -19.83 -23.73 15.75
C ILE A 151 -19.61 -25.07 16.45
N THR A 152 -18.44 -25.29 17.03
CA THR A 152 -18.10 -26.53 17.72
C THR A 152 -18.94 -26.73 18.99
N ASN A 153 -19.34 -25.66 19.64
CA ASN A 153 -20.14 -25.71 20.87
C ASN A 153 -21.67 -25.84 20.65
N LEU A 154 -22.07 -25.82 19.38
CA LEU A 154 -23.46 -26.06 19.01
C LEU A 154 -23.74 -27.55 18.91
#